data_8eb72edc8d8f5dbc2f7b32b56343c563
#
_entry.id   8eb72edc8d8f5dbc2f7b32b56343c563
#
_cell.length_a   1.000
_cell.length_b   1.000
_cell.length_c   1.000
_cell.angle_alpha   90.00
_cell.angle_beta   90.00
_cell.angle_gamma   90.00
#
_symmetry.space_group_name_H-M   'P 1'
#
loop_
_entity.id
_entity.type
_entity.pdbx_description
1 polymer ?
#
loop_
_entity_poly.entity_id
_entity_poly.type
_entity_poly.pdbx_seq_one_letter_code
_entity_poly.pdbx_strand_id
1 'polypeptide(L)'
;MQSIKDIKQLFEQAEKEQWNALFPQYKTDERAGVQKLITQYENKLLKHKKEQERLYRMLEFERKYGDEFSCICGIDEAGRGPFAGPVVAGAVILPKGLTIEGLNDSKQVSAKKREELYDEIKEKAVSVGIGMSSPARIDEINILQATYEAMRHAVEDLDVVPDLLLNDAVTIPLIPIRQVGIV
;
A
#
# COMPACT_ATOMS: atom_id res chain seq x y z
N MET A 1 37.59 -11.60 -21.51
CA MET A 1 36.22 -12.05 -21.25
C MET A 1 35.93 -11.73 -19.76
N GLN A 2 34.87 -11.00 -19.48
CA GLN A 2 34.50 -10.65 -18.08
C GLN A 2 34.18 -11.91 -17.25
N SER A 3 34.53 -11.92 -15.97
CA SER A 3 34.15 -13.02 -15.08
C SER A 3 32.63 -12.95 -14.76
N ILE A 4 32.03 -14.08 -14.37
CA ILE A 4 30.60 -14.10 -13.94
C ILE A 4 30.40 -13.18 -12.73
N LYS A 5 31.41 -13.04 -11.87
CA LYS A 5 31.36 -12.14 -10.71
C LYS A 5 31.29 -10.68 -11.14
N ASP A 6 32.09 -10.29 -12.12
CA ASP A 6 32.09 -8.90 -12.63
C ASP A 6 30.76 -8.57 -13.31
N ILE A 7 30.21 -9.51 -14.11
CA ILE A 7 28.90 -9.35 -14.73
C ILE A 7 27.81 -9.19 -13.65
N LYS A 8 27.83 -10.02 -12.59
CA LYS A 8 26.88 -9.91 -11.49
C LYS A 8 27.00 -8.56 -10.78
N GLN A 9 28.19 -8.09 -10.52
CA GLN A 9 28.43 -6.78 -9.90
C GLN A 9 27.92 -5.63 -10.77
N LEU A 10 28.06 -5.73 -12.10
CA LEU A 10 27.52 -4.74 -13.02
C LEU A 10 25.99 -4.64 -12.92
N PHE A 11 25.28 -5.77 -12.85
CA PHE A 11 23.82 -5.76 -12.66
C PHE A 11 23.40 -5.29 -11.24
N GLU A 12 24.21 -5.55 -10.22
CA GLU A 12 23.96 -5.09 -8.85
C GLU A 12 24.14 -3.58 -8.69
N GLN A 13 25.04 -2.98 -9.43
CA GLN A 13 25.33 -1.53 -9.43
C GLN A 13 24.39 -0.73 -10.35
N ALA A 14 23.83 -1.37 -11.37
CA ALA A 14 22.90 -0.73 -12.30
C ALA A 14 21.49 -0.64 -11.70
N GLU A 15 20.83 0.47 -11.98
CA GLU A 15 19.39 0.62 -11.69
C GLU A 15 18.56 -0.36 -12.53
N LYS A 16 17.37 -0.75 -12.02
CA LYS A 16 16.52 -1.76 -12.68
C LYS A 16 16.13 -1.39 -14.10
N GLU A 17 15.95 -0.10 -14.37
CA GLU A 17 15.61 0.46 -15.68
C GLU A 17 16.74 0.25 -16.70
N GLN A 18 17.99 0.21 -16.25
CA GLN A 18 19.18 0.05 -17.09
C GLN A 18 19.42 -1.43 -17.47
N TRP A 19 18.83 -2.39 -16.76
CA TRP A 19 19.05 -3.82 -17.05
C TRP A 19 18.64 -4.21 -18.46
N ASN A 20 17.59 -3.59 -19.02
CA ASN A 20 17.17 -3.83 -20.40
C ASN A 20 18.28 -3.53 -21.44
N ALA A 21 19.14 -2.56 -21.16
CA ALA A 21 20.28 -2.21 -22.02
C ALA A 21 21.48 -3.15 -21.83
N LEU A 22 21.54 -3.83 -20.66
CA LEU A 22 22.62 -4.77 -20.35
C LEU A 22 22.37 -6.18 -20.93
N PHE A 23 21.13 -6.67 -20.92
CA PHE A 23 20.81 -8.02 -21.37
C PHE A 23 21.36 -8.37 -22.77
N PRO A 24 21.24 -7.53 -23.82
CA PRO A 24 21.74 -7.84 -25.13
C PRO A 24 23.25 -8.13 -25.18
N GLN A 25 24.04 -7.52 -24.27
CA GLN A 25 25.49 -7.66 -24.21
C GLN A 25 25.93 -9.08 -23.82
N TYR A 26 25.06 -9.80 -23.08
CA TYR A 26 25.36 -11.12 -22.52
C TYR A 26 24.46 -12.23 -23.05
N LYS A 27 23.52 -11.91 -23.95
CA LYS A 27 22.53 -12.86 -24.47
C LYS A 27 23.17 -13.97 -25.31
N THR A 28 24.30 -13.66 -25.96
CA THR A 28 25.07 -14.59 -26.77
C THR A 28 26.17 -15.33 -26.00
N ASP A 29 26.32 -15.07 -24.72
CA ASP A 29 27.31 -15.75 -23.87
C ASP A 29 26.80 -17.15 -23.50
N GLU A 30 27.40 -18.20 -24.05
CA GLU A 30 26.97 -19.60 -23.89
C GLU A 30 27.28 -20.19 -22.51
N ARG A 31 28.04 -19.48 -21.66
CA ARG A 31 28.37 -19.96 -20.32
C ARG A 31 27.11 -20.13 -19.46
N ALA A 32 26.85 -21.35 -18.99
CA ALA A 32 25.66 -21.68 -18.18
C ALA A 32 25.46 -20.76 -16.96
N GLY A 33 26.57 -20.34 -16.30
CA GLY A 33 26.52 -19.39 -15.18
C GLY A 33 26.07 -18.00 -15.58
N VAL A 34 26.43 -17.51 -16.78
CA VAL A 34 25.95 -16.23 -17.31
C VAL A 34 24.49 -16.32 -17.67
N GLN A 35 24.06 -17.38 -18.39
CA GLN A 35 22.65 -17.57 -18.75
C GLN A 35 21.75 -17.65 -17.52
N LYS A 36 22.17 -18.37 -16.48
CA LYS A 36 21.44 -18.43 -15.20
C LYS A 36 21.32 -17.04 -14.56
N LEU A 37 22.39 -16.24 -14.58
CA LEU A 37 22.40 -14.89 -14.05
C LEU A 37 21.44 -13.99 -14.83
N ILE A 38 21.48 -14.01 -16.15
CA ILE A 38 20.56 -13.23 -17.01
C ILE A 38 19.11 -13.60 -16.72
N THR A 39 18.76 -14.88 -16.72
CA THR A 39 17.40 -15.35 -16.38
C THR A 39 16.95 -14.87 -14.99
N GLN A 40 17.86 -14.85 -14.02
CA GLN A 40 17.55 -14.35 -12.68
C GLN A 40 17.20 -12.86 -12.70
N TYR A 41 17.93 -12.03 -13.43
CA TYR A 41 17.66 -10.59 -13.53
C TYR A 41 16.45 -10.28 -14.42
N GLU A 42 16.21 -11.03 -15.49
CA GLU A 42 14.98 -10.94 -16.29
C GLU A 42 13.74 -11.22 -15.42
N ASN A 43 13.78 -12.26 -14.59
CA ASN A 43 12.70 -12.58 -13.65
C ASN A 43 12.50 -11.49 -12.58
N LYS A 44 13.59 -10.90 -12.07
CA LYS A 44 13.50 -9.76 -11.14
C LYS A 44 12.84 -8.56 -11.80
N LEU A 45 13.23 -8.25 -13.04
CA LEU A 45 12.64 -7.14 -13.80
C LEU A 45 11.16 -7.37 -14.10
N LEU A 46 10.79 -8.60 -14.48
CA LEU A 46 9.39 -8.97 -14.70
C LEU A 46 8.54 -8.82 -13.43
N LYS A 47 9.06 -9.26 -12.28
CA LYS A 47 8.40 -9.06 -10.99
C LYS A 47 8.22 -7.58 -10.66
N HIS A 48 9.26 -6.78 -10.88
CA HIS A 48 9.19 -5.35 -10.65
C HIS A 48 8.13 -4.68 -11.53
N LYS A 49 8.10 -4.98 -12.83
CA LYS A 49 7.08 -4.45 -13.75
C LYS A 49 5.66 -4.82 -13.31
N LYS A 50 5.43 -6.09 -12.93
CA LYS A 50 4.12 -6.53 -12.42
C LYS A 50 3.71 -5.79 -11.15
N GLU A 51 4.66 -5.52 -10.27
CA GLU A 51 4.40 -4.74 -9.06
C GLU A 51 4.05 -3.29 -9.39
N GLN A 52 4.78 -2.64 -10.30
CA GLN A 52 4.46 -1.29 -10.76
C GLN A 52 3.06 -1.21 -11.40
N GLU A 53 2.70 -2.19 -12.24
CA GLU A 53 1.36 -2.27 -12.82
C GLU A 53 0.28 -2.49 -11.78
N ARG A 54 0.57 -3.28 -10.73
CA ARG A 54 -0.35 -3.50 -9.60
C ARG A 54 -0.56 -2.22 -8.79
N LEU A 55 0.53 -1.56 -8.40
CA LEU A 55 0.48 -0.29 -7.67
C LEU A 55 -0.22 0.81 -8.48
N TYR A 56 0.02 0.87 -9.79
CA TYR A 56 -0.67 1.80 -10.67
C TYR A 56 -2.20 1.55 -10.68
N ARG A 57 -2.64 0.29 -10.65
CA ARG A 57 -4.07 -0.06 -10.56
C ARG A 57 -4.65 0.31 -9.19
N MET A 58 -3.90 0.11 -8.10
CA MET A 58 -4.35 0.50 -6.76
C MET A 58 -4.66 1.99 -6.64
N LEU A 59 -3.98 2.86 -7.39
CA LEU A 59 -4.24 4.30 -7.44
C LEU A 59 -5.43 4.69 -8.37
N GLU A 60 -6.28 3.75 -8.76
CA GLU A 60 -7.37 4.03 -9.70
C GLU A 60 -8.32 5.11 -9.16
N PHE A 61 -8.72 5.00 -7.90
CA PHE A 61 -9.65 5.94 -7.27
C PHE A 61 -8.99 7.30 -7.04
N GLU A 62 -7.77 7.35 -6.56
CA GLU A 62 -7.02 8.60 -6.38
C GLU A 62 -6.79 9.32 -7.71
N ARG A 63 -6.53 8.59 -8.80
CA ARG A 63 -6.45 9.20 -10.14
C ARG A 63 -7.80 9.69 -10.64
N LYS A 64 -8.89 8.92 -10.40
CA LYS A 64 -10.23 9.28 -10.83
C LYS A 64 -10.73 10.56 -10.19
N TYR A 65 -10.41 10.76 -8.92
CA TYR A 65 -10.90 11.87 -8.12
C TYR A 65 -9.85 12.96 -7.87
N GLY A 66 -8.58 12.71 -8.15
CA GLY A 66 -7.47 13.60 -7.81
C GLY A 66 -7.41 14.93 -8.58
N ASP A 67 -8.26 15.13 -9.60
CA ASP A 67 -8.42 16.43 -10.27
C ASP A 67 -9.47 17.30 -9.57
N GLU A 68 -10.45 16.67 -8.89
CA GLU A 68 -11.52 17.36 -8.15
C GLU A 68 -11.15 17.56 -6.67
N PHE A 69 -10.43 16.62 -6.07
CA PHE A 69 -10.08 16.60 -4.65
C PHE A 69 -8.57 16.59 -4.46
N SER A 70 -8.09 17.43 -3.56
CA SER A 70 -6.65 17.60 -3.27
C SER A 70 -6.18 16.80 -2.06
N CYS A 71 -7.08 16.43 -1.16
CA CYS A 71 -6.79 15.74 0.09
C CYS A 71 -7.68 14.49 0.24
N ILE A 72 -7.25 13.39 -0.39
CA ILE A 72 -7.98 12.12 -0.40
C ILE A 72 -7.48 11.26 0.77
N CYS A 73 -8.42 10.78 1.60
CA CYS A 73 -8.15 9.90 2.74
C CYS A 73 -8.73 8.51 2.48
N GLY A 74 -7.92 7.48 2.61
CA GLY A 74 -8.37 6.10 2.69
C GLY A 74 -8.70 5.70 4.13
N ILE A 75 -9.80 4.96 4.33
CA ILE A 75 -10.23 4.47 5.64
C ILE A 75 -10.54 2.99 5.54
N ASP A 76 -10.03 2.22 6.52
CA ASP A 76 -10.34 0.80 6.69
C ASP A 76 -10.35 0.44 8.18
N GLU A 77 -10.97 -0.69 8.53
CA GLU A 77 -11.05 -1.16 9.90
C GLU A 77 -10.46 -2.56 10.08
N ALA A 78 -10.02 -2.82 11.31
CA ALA A 78 -9.62 -4.13 11.80
C ALA A 78 -10.38 -4.47 13.10
N GLY A 79 -10.56 -5.77 13.36
CA GLY A 79 -11.18 -6.22 14.60
C GLY A 79 -12.68 -6.51 14.53
N ARG A 80 -13.36 -6.39 13.37
CA ARG A 80 -14.78 -6.76 13.23
C ARG A 80 -15.05 -8.26 13.25
N GLY A 81 -14.08 -9.08 12.85
CA GLY A 81 -14.23 -10.53 12.78
C GLY A 81 -13.92 -11.31 14.07
N PRO A 82 -12.97 -10.93 14.91
CA PRO A 82 -12.66 -11.61 16.16
C PRO A 82 -13.85 -11.60 17.15
N PHE A 83 -13.98 -12.69 17.89
CA PHE A 83 -15.05 -12.83 18.91
C PHE A 83 -14.87 -11.88 20.08
N ALA A 84 -13.64 -11.46 20.40
CA ALA A 84 -13.31 -10.53 21.47
C ALA A 84 -12.18 -9.59 21.06
N GLY A 85 -12.21 -8.37 21.53
CA GLY A 85 -11.23 -7.33 21.24
C GLY A 85 -11.88 -6.03 20.77
N PRO A 86 -11.13 -4.93 20.67
CA PRO A 86 -11.61 -3.67 20.14
C PRO A 86 -11.77 -3.74 18.61
N VAL A 87 -12.61 -2.89 18.06
CA VAL A 87 -12.54 -2.51 16.66
C VAL A 87 -11.65 -1.27 16.52
N VAL A 88 -10.74 -1.29 15.56
CA VAL A 88 -9.79 -0.21 15.31
C VAL A 88 -9.93 0.21 13.84
N ALA A 89 -10.00 1.52 13.60
CA ALA A 89 -9.99 2.08 12.25
C ALA A 89 -8.73 2.91 12.04
N GLY A 90 -8.19 2.85 10.82
CA GLY A 90 -7.10 3.70 10.37
C GLY A 90 -7.57 4.61 9.25
N ALA A 91 -7.22 5.89 9.33
CA ALA A 91 -7.43 6.88 8.30
C ALA A 91 -6.08 7.40 7.83
N VAL A 92 -5.80 7.37 6.53
CA VAL A 92 -4.48 7.73 5.98
C VAL A 92 -4.64 8.65 4.78
N ILE A 93 -3.89 9.75 4.79
CA ILE A 93 -3.74 10.66 3.66
C ILE A 93 -2.32 10.51 3.13
N LEU A 94 -2.18 10.02 1.91
CA LEU A 94 -0.88 9.92 1.24
C LEU A 94 -0.67 11.11 0.29
N PRO A 95 0.59 11.50 0.02
CA PRO A 95 0.90 12.45 -1.04
C PRO A 95 0.36 11.96 -2.40
N LYS A 96 -0.14 12.88 -3.23
CA LYS A 96 -0.70 12.55 -4.55
C LYS A 96 0.30 11.74 -5.39
N GLY A 97 -0.14 10.59 -5.86
CA GLY A 97 0.65 9.69 -6.71
C GLY A 97 1.74 8.88 -6.00
N LEU A 98 1.83 8.97 -4.67
CA LEU A 98 2.76 8.11 -3.92
C LEU A 98 2.34 6.66 -4.03
N THR A 99 3.30 5.80 -4.34
CA THR A 99 3.18 4.34 -4.25
C THR A 99 4.13 3.78 -3.20
N ILE A 100 3.67 2.77 -2.45
CA ILE A 100 4.48 2.05 -1.46
C ILE A 100 4.61 0.60 -1.93
N GLU A 101 5.85 0.17 -2.22
CA GLU A 101 6.13 -1.17 -2.75
C GLU A 101 5.78 -2.26 -1.72
N GLY A 102 4.99 -3.23 -2.16
CA GLY A 102 4.52 -4.32 -1.30
C GLY A 102 3.27 -4.02 -0.47
N LEU A 103 2.71 -2.80 -0.55
CA LEU A 103 1.43 -2.49 0.07
C LEU A 103 0.34 -3.38 -0.55
N ASN A 104 -0.42 -4.09 0.28
CA ASN A 104 -1.48 -4.99 -0.15
C ASN A 104 -2.47 -5.22 1.02
N ASP A 105 -3.58 -5.94 0.74
CA ASP A 105 -4.49 -6.43 1.79
C ASP A 105 -3.68 -7.05 2.95
N SER A 106 -3.97 -6.62 4.17
CA SER A 106 -3.25 -7.02 5.39
C SER A 106 -3.19 -8.55 5.59
N LYS A 107 -4.21 -9.28 5.10
CA LYS A 107 -4.28 -10.75 5.15
C LYS A 107 -3.30 -11.43 4.20
N GLN A 108 -2.83 -10.72 3.17
CA GLN A 108 -1.85 -11.20 2.19
C GLN A 108 -0.40 -10.79 2.53
N VAL A 109 -0.22 -9.99 3.57
CA VAL A 109 1.09 -9.45 3.98
C VAL A 109 1.55 -10.14 5.27
N SER A 110 2.82 -10.61 5.30
CA SER A 110 3.39 -11.20 6.50
C SER A 110 3.48 -10.19 7.66
N ALA A 111 3.46 -10.67 8.91
CA ALA A 111 3.55 -9.80 10.09
C ALA A 111 4.77 -8.87 10.02
N LYS A 112 5.96 -9.41 9.71
CA LYS A 112 7.19 -8.61 9.57
C LYS A 112 7.03 -7.52 8.50
N LYS A 113 6.44 -7.84 7.34
CA LYS A 113 6.27 -6.85 6.27
C LYS A 113 5.23 -5.80 6.64
N ARG A 114 4.20 -6.14 7.45
CA ARG A 114 3.25 -5.15 7.97
C ARG A 114 3.92 -4.11 8.88
N GLU A 115 4.84 -4.54 9.76
CA GLU A 115 5.63 -3.62 10.59
C GLU A 115 6.48 -2.67 9.73
N GLU A 116 7.20 -3.21 8.74
CA GLU A 116 7.99 -2.42 7.79
C GLU A 116 7.11 -1.39 7.03
N LEU A 117 5.93 -1.81 6.57
CA LEU A 117 4.98 -0.95 5.87
C LEU A 117 4.36 0.11 6.79
N TYR A 118 4.11 -0.24 8.06
CA TYR A 118 3.60 0.71 9.05
C TYR A 118 4.57 1.87 9.25
N ASP A 119 5.85 1.57 9.43
CA ASP A 119 6.89 2.60 9.59
C ASP A 119 7.01 3.46 8.32
N GLU A 120 7.01 2.82 7.14
CA GLU A 120 7.09 3.51 5.85
C GLU A 120 5.86 4.42 5.61
N ILE A 121 4.65 3.95 5.95
CA ILE A 121 3.41 4.76 5.84
C ILE A 121 3.50 5.96 6.78
N LYS A 122 3.89 5.78 8.03
CA LYS A 122 4.02 6.87 9.00
C LYS A 122 5.04 7.93 8.60
N GLU A 123 6.13 7.52 7.96
CA GLU A 123 7.16 8.44 7.46
C GLU A 123 6.68 9.25 6.25
N LYS A 124 5.89 8.63 5.35
CA LYS A 124 5.54 9.22 4.05
C LYS A 124 4.16 9.85 4.00
N ALA A 125 3.26 9.49 4.91
CA ALA A 125 1.91 10.02 4.93
C ALA A 125 1.89 11.52 5.24
N VAL A 126 0.93 12.21 4.65
CA VAL A 126 0.62 13.61 5.00
C VAL A 126 -0.03 13.66 6.38
N SER A 127 -0.91 12.68 6.67
CA SER A 127 -1.54 12.53 7.98
C SER A 127 -2.00 11.08 8.19
N VAL A 128 -1.96 10.62 9.43
CA VAL A 128 -2.46 9.32 9.86
C VAL A 128 -3.29 9.50 11.11
N GLY A 129 -4.53 9.04 11.09
CA GLY A 129 -5.42 9.04 12.23
C GLY A 129 -5.82 7.61 12.62
N ILE A 130 -5.96 7.36 13.91
CA ILE A 130 -6.36 6.06 14.47
C ILE A 130 -7.52 6.25 15.41
N GLY A 131 -8.61 5.52 15.17
CA GLY A 131 -9.77 5.48 16.06
C GLY A 131 -10.02 4.08 16.58
N MET A 132 -10.56 3.99 17.77
CA MET A 132 -10.84 2.71 18.43
C MET A 132 -12.16 2.75 19.21
N SER A 133 -12.91 1.65 19.14
CA SER A 133 -14.03 1.36 20.02
C SER A 133 -13.74 0.11 20.86
N SER A 134 -13.93 0.22 22.18
CA SER A 134 -13.64 -0.86 23.13
C SER A 134 -14.65 -2.01 23.04
N PRO A 135 -14.33 -3.21 23.56
CA PRO A 135 -15.29 -4.32 23.63
C PRO A 135 -16.56 -3.95 24.40
N ALA A 136 -16.44 -3.22 25.51
CA ALA A 136 -17.60 -2.75 26.27
C ALA A 136 -18.51 -1.83 25.43
N ARG A 137 -17.91 -0.96 24.62
CA ARG A 137 -18.66 -0.11 23.71
C ARG A 137 -19.35 -0.89 22.61
N ILE A 138 -18.70 -1.95 22.09
CA ILE A 138 -19.31 -2.87 21.11
C ILE A 138 -20.55 -3.54 21.69
N ASP A 139 -20.51 -3.97 22.96
CA ASP A 139 -21.65 -4.59 23.65
C ASP A 139 -22.83 -3.61 23.82
N GLU A 140 -22.54 -2.32 24.02
CA GLU A 140 -23.56 -1.28 24.18
C GLU A 140 -24.27 -0.91 22.87
N ILE A 141 -23.53 -0.73 21.78
CA ILE A 141 -24.03 -0.14 20.54
C ILE A 141 -24.00 -1.05 19.31
N ASN A 142 -23.57 -2.28 19.44
CA ASN A 142 -23.23 -3.30 18.46
C ASN A 142 -21.98 -2.98 17.60
N ILE A 143 -21.46 -4.04 16.93
CA ILE A 143 -20.22 -3.96 16.16
C ILE A 143 -20.28 -2.96 14.99
N LEU A 144 -21.42 -2.82 14.33
CA LEU A 144 -21.55 -1.90 13.19
C LEU A 144 -21.45 -0.43 13.66
N GLN A 145 -22.16 -0.06 14.72
CA GLN A 145 -22.11 1.30 15.25
C GLN A 145 -20.74 1.62 15.86
N ALA A 146 -20.12 0.64 16.54
CA ALA A 146 -18.77 0.75 17.08
C ALA A 146 -17.72 0.92 15.97
N THR A 147 -17.89 0.24 14.82
CA THR A 147 -17.04 0.45 13.63
C THR A 147 -17.17 1.88 13.12
N TYR A 148 -18.40 2.38 12.95
CA TYR A 148 -18.60 3.77 12.52
C TYR A 148 -18.04 4.79 13.52
N GLU A 149 -18.13 4.50 14.82
CA GLU A 149 -17.53 5.34 15.88
C GLU A 149 -16.00 5.34 15.76
N ALA A 150 -15.38 4.19 15.62
CA ALA A 150 -13.93 4.08 15.41
C ALA A 150 -13.47 4.81 14.15
N MET A 151 -14.20 4.68 13.03
CA MET A 151 -13.90 5.40 11.79
C MET A 151 -14.00 6.92 11.95
N ARG A 152 -15.04 7.42 12.67
CA ARG A 152 -15.15 8.86 12.97
C ARG A 152 -13.97 9.36 13.79
N HIS A 153 -13.60 8.64 14.85
CA HIS A 153 -12.44 8.98 15.67
C HIS A 153 -11.15 8.97 14.85
N ALA A 154 -10.98 8.04 13.90
CA ALA A 154 -9.83 8.03 13.03
C ALA A 154 -9.76 9.28 12.11
N VAL A 155 -10.91 9.75 11.61
CA VAL A 155 -10.97 11.00 10.82
C VAL A 155 -10.72 12.22 11.69
N GLU A 156 -11.25 12.24 12.91
CA GLU A 156 -11.04 13.33 13.88
C GLU A 156 -9.60 13.42 14.39
N ASP A 157 -8.85 12.29 14.40
CA ASP A 157 -7.45 12.20 14.81
C ASP A 157 -6.46 12.65 13.72
N LEU A 158 -6.94 12.93 12.49
CA LEU A 158 -6.10 13.45 11.42
C LEU A 158 -5.68 14.90 11.69
N ASP A 159 -4.39 15.23 11.47
CA ASP A 159 -3.88 16.59 11.52
C ASP A 159 -4.37 17.47 10.35
N VAL A 160 -4.82 16.84 9.26
CA VAL A 160 -5.30 17.50 8.05
C VAL A 160 -6.71 17.02 7.74
N VAL A 161 -7.64 17.96 7.51
CA VAL A 161 -9.03 17.62 7.15
C VAL A 161 -9.08 17.18 5.69
N PRO A 162 -9.52 15.95 5.39
CA PRO A 162 -9.67 15.49 4.01
C PRO A 162 -10.88 16.13 3.33
N ASP A 163 -10.83 16.24 2.01
CA ASP A 163 -11.95 16.69 1.16
C ASP A 163 -12.70 15.52 0.49
N LEU A 164 -12.11 14.32 0.49
CA LEU A 164 -12.73 13.06 0.06
C LEU A 164 -12.30 11.89 0.94
N LEU A 165 -13.27 11.04 1.32
CA LEU A 165 -13.00 9.76 1.97
C LEU A 165 -13.24 8.60 0.99
N LEU A 166 -12.29 7.69 0.92
CA LEU A 166 -12.40 6.41 0.22
C LEU A 166 -12.57 5.29 1.27
N ASN A 167 -13.74 4.70 1.32
CA ASN A 167 -14.13 3.72 2.35
C ASN A 167 -14.35 2.35 1.70
N ASP A 168 -14.04 1.25 2.41
CA ASP A 168 -14.41 -0.09 1.97
C ASP A 168 -15.93 -0.30 2.13
N ALA A 169 -16.64 -0.25 1.00
CA ALA A 169 -18.07 -0.57 0.82
C ALA A 169 -19.08 0.08 1.79
N VAL A 170 -18.68 1.04 2.65
CA VAL A 170 -19.55 1.68 3.63
C VAL A 170 -19.63 3.20 3.45
N THR A 171 -20.71 3.80 3.94
CA THR A 171 -20.79 5.24 4.16
C THR A 171 -20.83 5.48 5.66
N ILE A 172 -19.89 6.26 6.18
CA ILE A 172 -19.76 6.55 7.60
C ILE A 172 -20.78 7.65 7.97
N PRO A 173 -21.76 7.37 8.84
CA PRO A 173 -22.72 8.38 9.24
C PRO A 173 -22.08 9.53 10.02
N LEU A 174 -22.70 10.71 9.96
CA LEU A 174 -22.31 11.90 10.71
C LEU A 174 -20.96 12.54 10.33
N ILE A 175 -20.38 12.17 9.20
CA ILE A 175 -19.21 12.84 8.61
C ILE A 175 -19.68 13.71 7.46
N PRO A 176 -19.49 15.04 7.50
CA PRO A 176 -19.93 15.97 6.43
C PRO A 176 -18.95 16.04 5.25
N ILE A 177 -18.00 15.12 5.15
CA ILE A 177 -17.02 15.04 4.06
C ILE A 177 -17.59 14.14 2.96
N ARG A 178 -17.32 14.45 1.68
CA ARG A 178 -17.68 13.59 0.54
C ARG A 178 -17.10 12.19 0.71
N GLN A 179 -17.91 11.16 0.48
CA GLN A 179 -17.51 9.76 0.66
C GLN A 179 -17.75 8.97 -0.62
N VAL A 180 -16.84 8.06 -0.94
CA VAL A 180 -16.95 7.09 -2.03
C VAL A 180 -16.65 5.71 -1.48
N GLY A 181 -17.63 4.80 -1.61
CA GLY A 181 -17.42 3.38 -1.33
C GLY A 181 -16.60 2.72 -2.44
N ILE A 182 -15.53 2.03 -2.06
CA ILE A 182 -14.74 1.18 -2.95
C ILE A 182 -15.30 -0.24 -2.82
N VAL A 183 -15.63 -0.88 -3.95
CA VAL A 183 -16.13 -2.26 -4.01
C VAL A 183 -15.18 -3.09 -4.84
#